data_b538128072157e92bf1d35f9ae80480c
#
_entry.id   b538128072157e92bf1d35f9ae80480c
#
_cell.length_a   1.000
_cell.length_b   1.000
_cell.length_c   1.000
_cell.angle_alpha   90.00
_cell.angle_beta   90.00
_cell.angle_gamma   90.00
#
_symmetry.space_group_name_H-M   'P 1'
#
loop_
_entity.id
_entity.type
_entity.pdbx_description
1 polymer ?
#
loop_
_entity_poly.entity_id
_entity_poly.type
_entity_poly.pdbx_seq_one_letter_code
_entity_poly.pdbx_strand_id
1 'polypeptide(L)'
;MLAVYGGEDENGVMRYLEIYTDENAFNAAQNNANVKTAAAQALKLAQVHKTLAADAFNIQSKTAGTADKARMALLVIDPSQLDAYKKVLAKEMQSAVASEEGVLALLATTETARPNVFHLLELYADDTAYRAHIDGQYFQEYNKAVQTMVTDKVLIVNKPQAVTLSGKNLK
;
A
#
# COMPACT_ATOMS: atom_id res chain seq x y z
N MET A 1 -9.37 -11.00 5.87
CA MET A 1 -8.21 -10.10 5.76
C MET A 1 -7.46 -10.41 4.47
N LEU A 2 -7.12 -9.41 3.69
CA LEU A 2 -6.42 -9.54 2.42
C LEU A 2 -4.92 -9.30 2.56
N ALA A 3 -4.53 -8.31 3.35
CA ALA A 3 -3.13 -7.98 3.59
C ALA A 3 -2.93 -7.39 4.98
N VAL A 4 -1.76 -7.65 5.55
CA VAL A 4 -1.21 -6.95 6.71
C VAL A 4 0.22 -6.56 6.39
N TYR A 5 0.55 -5.35 6.71
CA TYR A 5 1.90 -4.82 6.63
C TYR A 5 2.25 -4.09 7.93
N GLY A 6 3.44 -4.31 8.42
CA GLY A 6 4.07 -3.53 9.47
C GLY A 6 5.52 -3.24 9.10
N GLY A 7 5.94 -2.01 9.22
CA GLY A 7 7.31 -1.61 8.91
C GLY A 7 7.68 -0.30 9.58
N GLU A 8 8.98 -0.06 9.67
CA GLU A 8 9.58 1.13 10.24
C GLU A 8 10.16 2.02 9.14
N ASP A 9 9.86 3.31 9.17
CA ASP A 9 10.45 4.24 8.23
C ASP A 9 11.84 4.72 8.71
N GLU A 10 12.52 5.49 7.86
CA GLU A 10 13.88 6.01 8.14
C GLU A 10 13.96 6.96 9.35
N ASN A 11 12.82 7.43 9.86
CA ASN A 11 12.74 8.28 11.05
C ASN A 11 12.34 7.50 12.30
N GLY A 12 12.28 6.16 12.23
CA GLY A 12 11.86 5.28 13.33
C GLY A 12 10.35 5.26 13.56
N VAL A 13 9.55 5.74 12.60
CA VAL A 13 8.09 5.72 12.71
C VAL A 13 7.56 4.38 12.24
N MET A 14 6.86 3.68 13.14
CA MET A 14 6.16 2.45 12.78
C MET A 14 4.89 2.75 12.00
N ARG A 15 4.72 2.04 10.88
CA ARG A 15 3.54 2.16 10.00
C ARG A 15 2.89 0.80 9.83
N TYR A 16 1.59 0.79 9.93
CA TYR A 16 0.77 -0.42 9.76
C TYR A 16 -0.28 -0.17 8.70
N LEU A 17 -0.52 -1.20 7.88
CA LEU A 17 -1.62 -1.26 6.94
C LEU A 17 -2.32 -2.60 7.09
N GLU A 18 -3.63 -2.56 7.31
CA GLU A 18 -4.47 -3.75 7.36
C GLU A 18 -5.58 -3.60 6.33
N ILE A 19 -5.75 -4.59 5.46
CA ILE A 19 -6.79 -4.61 4.44
C ILE A 19 -7.69 -5.82 4.70
N TYR A 20 -8.97 -5.57 4.78
CA TYR A 20 -10.01 -6.57 5.03
C TYR A 20 -10.88 -6.77 3.80
N THR A 21 -11.54 -7.92 3.71
CA THR A 21 -12.44 -8.26 2.60
C THR A 21 -13.69 -7.39 2.60
N ASP A 22 -14.13 -7.02 3.78
CA ASP A 22 -15.37 -6.27 4.02
C ASP A 22 -15.40 -5.71 5.45
N GLU A 23 -16.39 -4.91 5.75
CA GLU A 23 -16.59 -4.28 7.05
C GLU A 23 -16.85 -5.33 8.16
N ASN A 24 -17.51 -6.44 7.87
CA ASN A 24 -17.76 -7.50 8.84
C ASN A 24 -16.43 -8.16 9.27
N ALA A 25 -15.53 -8.42 8.32
CA ALA A 25 -14.22 -8.97 8.60
C ALA A 25 -13.35 -7.99 9.44
N PHE A 26 -13.43 -6.69 9.13
CA PHE A 26 -12.81 -5.65 9.93
C PHE A 26 -13.35 -5.63 11.37
N ASN A 27 -14.68 -5.56 11.53
CA ASN A 27 -15.32 -5.51 12.83
C ASN A 27 -15.03 -6.77 13.67
N ALA A 28 -15.01 -7.95 13.04
CA ALA A 28 -14.65 -9.20 13.70
C ALA A 28 -13.22 -9.17 14.22
N ALA A 29 -12.25 -8.67 13.42
CA ALA A 29 -10.87 -8.50 13.84
C ALA A 29 -10.75 -7.51 15.00
N GLN A 30 -11.39 -6.34 14.91
CA GLN A 30 -11.37 -5.33 15.97
C GLN A 30 -11.99 -5.83 17.28
N ASN A 31 -12.92 -6.78 17.22
CA ASN A 31 -13.55 -7.39 18.39
C ASN A 31 -12.75 -8.57 18.97
N ASN A 32 -11.71 -9.04 18.29
CA ASN A 32 -10.84 -10.10 18.79
C ASN A 32 -10.04 -9.63 20.02
N ALA A 33 -10.06 -10.43 21.10
CA ALA A 33 -9.41 -10.06 22.35
C ALA A 33 -7.88 -9.89 22.21
N ASN A 34 -7.24 -10.72 21.40
CA ASN A 34 -5.80 -10.63 21.17
C ASN A 34 -5.43 -9.36 20.40
N VAL A 35 -6.25 -8.99 19.40
CA VAL A 35 -6.06 -7.74 18.64
C VAL A 35 -6.22 -6.53 19.55
N LYS A 36 -7.26 -6.52 20.40
CA LYS A 36 -7.47 -5.44 21.40
C LYS A 36 -6.30 -5.31 22.36
N THR A 37 -5.80 -6.43 22.86
CA THR A 37 -4.65 -6.43 23.77
C THR A 37 -3.38 -5.93 23.09
N ALA A 38 -3.09 -6.39 21.88
CA ALA A 38 -1.92 -5.94 21.10
C ALA A 38 -2.00 -4.45 20.77
N ALA A 39 -3.16 -3.98 20.32
CA ALA A 39 -3.40 -2.55 20.03
C ALA A 39 -3.21 -1.68 21.29
N ALA A 40 -3.74 -2.11 22.43
CA ALA A 40 -3.57 -1.39 23.70
C ALA A 40 -2.11 -1.32 24.16
N GLN A 41 -1.33 -2.39 23.92
CA GLN A 41 0.11 -2.41 24.22
C GLN A 41 0.89 -1.47 23.27
N ALA A 42 0.59 -1.52 21.97
CA ALA A 42 1.22 -0.63 20.99
C ALA A 42 0.96 0.85 21.31
N LEU A 43 -0.28 1.20 21.67
CA LEU A 43 -0.65 2.56 22.06
C LEU A 43 0.09 3.08 23.30
N LYS A 44 0.42 2.21 24.25
CA LYS A 44 1.22 2.60 25.43
C LYS A 44 2.66 2.96 25.09
N LEU A 45 3.18 2.43 24.00
CA LEU A 45 4.55 2.67 23.54
C LEU A 45 4.61 3.83 22.52
N ALA A 46 3.49 4.17 21.89
CA ALA A 46 3.44 5.20 20.89
C ALA A 46 3.46 6.61 21.52
N GLN A 47 4.37 7.46 21.07
CA GLN A 47 4.38 8.88 21.43
C GLN A 47 3.30 9.66 20.68
N VAL A 48 3.03 9.27 19.45
CA VAL A 48 1.96 9.81 18.59
C VAL A 48 1.26 8.63 17.91
N HIS A 49 -0.07 8.66 17.89
CA HIS A 49 -0.88 7.67 17.19
C HIS A 49 -1.86 8.38 16.25
N LYS A 50 -1.87 7.96 15.00
CA LYS A 50 -2.83 8.44 14.00
C LYS A 50 -3.40 7.25 13.24
N THR A 51 -4.72 7.14 13.21
CA THR A 51 -5.45 6.17 12.39
C THR A 51 -6.17 6.90 11.27
N LEU A 52 -6.12 6.33 10.06
CA LEU A 52 -6.87 6.79 8.91
C LEU A 52 -7.82 5.71 8.44
N ALA A 53 -9.09 6.07 8.23
CA ALA A 53 -10.03 5.24 7.51
C ALA A 53 -9.77 5.38 6.00
N ALA A 54 -9.65 4.25 5.32
CA ALA A 54 -9.36 4.20 3.90
C ALA A 54 -10.17 3.09 3.23
N ASP A 55 -10.51 3.32 1.96
CA ASP A 55 -11.17 2.36 1.09
C ASP A 55 -10.11 1.70 0.20
N ALA A 56 -10.15 0.39 0.07
CA ALA A 56 -9.27 -0.32 -0.86
C ALA A 56 -9.69 0.03 -2.30
N PHE A 57 -8.74 0.56 -3.07
CA PHE A 57 -8.97 0.87 -4.48
C PHE A 57 -8.53 -0.29 -5.38
N ASN A 58 -7.29 -0.74 -5.24
CA ASN A 58 -6.72 -1.82 -6.03
C ASN A 58 -5.69 -2.59 -5.20
N ILE A 59 -5.78 -3.90 -5.20
CA ILE A 59 -4.89 -4.79 -4.48
C ILE A 59 -4.38 -5.83 -5.45
N GLN A 60 -3.08 -5.81 -5.72
CA GLN A 60 -2.40 -6.80 -6.54
C GLN A 60 -1.30 -7.43 -5.70
N SER A 61 -1.31 -8.76 -5.54
CA SER A 61 -0.29 -9.44 -4.75
C SER A 61 -0.04 -10.86 -5.20
N LYS A 62 1.20 -11.32 -5.02
CA LYS A 62 1.59 -12.72 -5.12
C LYS A 62 1.27 -13.46 -3.83
N THR A 63 1.19 -14.78 -3.90
CA THR A 63 0.89 -15.65 -2.74
C THR A 63 2.11 -15.96 -1.88
N ALA A 64 3.32 -15.77 -2.42
CA ALA A 64 4.57 -16.12 -1.77
C ALA A 64 5.65 -15.08 -2.07
N GLY A 65 6.61 -14.97 -1.16
CA GLY A 65 7.78 -14.11 -1.28
C GLY A 65 8.08 -13.43 0.06
N THR A 66 9.37 -13.25 0.34
CA THR A 66 9.84 -12.42 1.45
C THR A 66 10.11 -11.04 0.90
N ALA A 67 9.51 -10.02 1.48
CA ALA A 67 9.74 -8.64 1.10
C ALA A 67 10.85 -8.05 1.98
N ASP A 68 11.96 -7.70 1.36
CA ASP A 68 13.07 -7.01 2.04
C ASP A 68 13.06 -5.50 1.75
N LYS A 69 12.22 -5.07 0.81
CA LYS A 69 12.07 -3.68 0.44
C LYS A 69 10.61 -3.25 0.39
N ALA A 70 10.30 -2.15 1.05
CA ALA A 70 8.99 -1.52 0.96
C ALA A 70 9.11 -0.03 0.63
N ARG A 71 8.12 0.47 -0.09
CA ARG A 71 7.90 1.88 -0.36
C ARG A 71 6.47 2.23 -0.03
N MET A 72 6.28 3.39 0.58
CA MET A 72 4.95 3.99 0.70
C MET A 72 4.94 5.32 -0.04
N ALA A 73 3.85 5.60 -0.71
CA ALA A 73 3.60 6.90 -1.32
C ALA A 73 2.24 7.45 -0.86
N LEU A 74 2.24 8.70 -0.45
CA LEU A 74 1.03 9.49 -0.34
C LEU A 74 0.95 10.38 -1.58
N LEU A 75 -0.14 10.27 -2.34
CA LEU A 75 -0.35 11.03 -3.56
C LEU A 75 -1.66 11.81 -3.47
N VAL A 76 -1.61 13.08 -3.82
CA VAL A 76 -2.82 13.89 -4.01
C VAL A 76 -3.06 14.08 -5.50
N ILE A 77 -4.23 13.67 -5.94
CA ILE A 77 -4.60 13.68 -7.36
C ILE A 77 -5.52 14.87 -7.64
N ASP A 78 -5.33 15.54 -8.78
CA ASP A 78 -6.27 16.52 -9.28
C ASP A 78 -7.67 15.88 -9.41
N PRO A 79 -8.69 16.38 -8.69
CA PRO A 79 -10.03 15.79 -8.72
C PRO A 79 -10.62 15.67 -10.13
N SER A 80 -10.26 16.59 -11.03
CA SER A 80 -10.75 16.56 -12.42
C SER A 80 -10.15 15.43 -13.25
N GLN A 81 -9.04 14.84 -12.81
CA GLN A 81 -8.32 13.76 -13.49
C GLN A 81 -8.38 12.42 -12.72
N LEU A 82 -9.17 12.35 -11.65
CA LEU A 82 -9.21 11.20 -10.74
C LEU A 82 -9.53 9.88 -11.46
N ASP A 83 -10.53 9.86 -12.33
CA ASP A 83 -10.93 8.66 -13.07
C ASP A 83 -9.86 8.20 -14.09
N ALA A 84 -9.18 9.15 -14.72
CA ALA A 84 -8.07 8.85 -15.60
C ALA A 84 -6.89 8.28 -14.83
N TYR A 85 -6.55 8.88 -13.70
CA TYR A 85 -5.51 8.40 -12.79
C TYR A 85 -5.77 6.97 -12.33
N LYS A 86 -6.99 6.67 -11.84
CA LYS A 86 -7.39 5.33 -11.40
C LYS A 86 -7.16 4.26 -12.47
N LYS A 87 -7.50 4.56 -13.72
CA LYS A 87 -7.30 3.62 -14.84
C LYS A 87 -5.83 3.34 -15.12
N VAL A 88 -5.00 4.39 -15.10
CA VAL A 88 -3.57 4.26 -15.34
C VAL A 88 -2.90 3.49 -14.22
N LEU A 89 -3.19 3.82 -12.96
CA LEU A 89 -2.66 3.14 -11.78
C LEU A 89 -3.06 1.66 -11.76
N ALA A 90 -4.34 1.34 -11.99
CA ALA A 90 -4.81 -0.05 -11.99
C ALA A 90 -4.12 -0.90 -13.06
N LYS A 91 -3.91 -0.34 -14.27
CA LYS A 91 -3.19 -1.03 -15.35
C LYS A 91 -1.74 -1.31 -14.95
N GLU A 92 -1.05 -0.32 -14.43
CA GLU A 92 0.34 -0.45 -13.98
C GLU A 92 0.47 -1.54 -12.91
N MET A 93 -0.31 -1.45 -11.82
CA MET A 93 -0.29 -2.39 -10.71
C MET A 93 -0.52 -3.84 -11.17
N GLN A 94 -1.52 -4.05 -12.01
CA GLN A 94 -1.84 -5.37 -12.56
C GLN A 94 -0.70 -5.93 -13.42
N SER A 95 -0.15 -5.09 -14.30
CA SER A 95 0.91 -5.52 -15.23
C SER A 95 2.22 -5.82 -14.52
N ALA A 96 2.62 -4.95 -13.60
CA ALA A 96 3.87 -5.10 -12.85
C ALA A 96 3.84 -6.36 -11.97
N VAL A 97 2.80 -6.57 -11.16
CA VAL A 97 2.70 -7.76 -10.31
C VAL A 97 2.63 -9.05 -11.13
N ALA A 98 1.96 -9.03 -12.29
CA ALA A 98 1.86 -10.21 -13.15
C ALA A 98 3.17 -10.56 -13.87
N SER A 99 3.98 -9.58 -14.25
CA SER A 99 5.11 -9.76 -15.17
C SER A 99 6.49 -9.60 -14.53
N GLU A 100 6.60 -8.85 -13.44
CA GLU A 100 7.87 -8.57 -12.78
C GLU A 100 8.05 -9.47 -11.57
N GLU A 101 9.00 -10.42 -11.65
CA GLU A 101 9.16 -11.48 -10.64
C GLU A 101 9.37 -10.92 -9.23
N GLY A 102 10.17 -9.88 -9.10
CA GLY A 102 10.53 -9.27 -7.81
C GLY A 102 9.50 -8.27 -7.26
N VAL A 103 8.43 -7.90 -8.00
CA VAL A 103 7.31 -7.12 -7.50
C VAL A 103 6.34 -8.07 -6.79
N LEU A 104 6.29 -8.02 -5.46
CA LEU A 104 5.52 -8.96 -4.65
C LEU A 104 4.09 -8.49 -4.41
N ALA A 105 3.92 -7.19 -4.16
CA ALA A 105 2.60 -6.59 -4.01
C ALA A 105 2.63 -5.09 -4.30
N LEU A 106 1.55 -4.62 -4.91
CA LEU A 106 1.20 -3.21 -5.06
C LEU A 106 -0.21 -3.02 -4.50
N LEU A 107 -0.33 -2.23 -3.44
CA LEU A 107 -1.57 -2.03 -2.71
C LEU A 107 -1.91 -0.54 -2.73
N ALA A 108 -3.11 -0.21 -3.20
CA ALA A 108 -3.59 1.17 -3.27
C ALA A 108 -4.90 1.32 -2.49
N THR A 109 -4.93 2.30 -1.59
CA THR A 109 -6.12 2.71 -0.86
C THR A 109 -6.35 4.20 -1.04
N THR A 110 -7.60 4.64 -0.87
CA THR A 110 -7.97 6.06 -0.86
C THR A 110 -8.52 6.44 0.49
N GLU A 111 -8.31 7.68 0.92
CA GLU A 111 -8.95 8.15 2.16
C GLU A 111 -10.47 8.24 1.96
N THR A 112 -11.26 7.68 2.87
CA THR A 112 -12.73 7.72 2.79
C THR A 112 -13.26 9.16 2.73
N ALA A 113 -12.66 10.09 3.49
CA ALA A 113 -13.05 11.50 3.50
C ALA A 113 -12.49 12.31 2.33
N ARG A 114 -11.43 11.83 1.67
CA ARG A 114 -10.74 12.52 0.56
C ARG A 114 -10.37 11.51 -0.52
N PRO A 115 -11.30 11.09 -1.38
CA PRO A 115 -11.09 9.99 -2.32
C PRO A 115 -10.04 10.25 -3.41
N ASN A 116 -9.54 11.49 -3.52
CA ASN A 116 -8.41 11.86 -4.37
C ASN A 116 -7.05 11.78 -3.66
N VAL A 117 -7.00 11.35 -2.39
CA VAL A 117 -5.77 11.12 -1.66
C VAL A 117 -5.51 9.61 -1.60
N PHE A 118 -4.43 9.19 -2.24
CA PHE A 118 -4.02 7.78 -2.33
C PHE A 118 -2.89 7.48 -1.37
N HIS A 119 -2.98 6.34 -0.71
CA HIS A 119 -1.88 5.70 0.00
C HIS A 119 -1.51 4.44 -0.75
N LEU A 120 -0.30 4.41 -1.28
CA LEU A 120 0.27 3.26 -1.96
C LEU A 120 1.25 2.56 -1.00
N LEU A 121 1.21 1.23 -1.00
CA LEU A 121 2.24 0.39 -0.41
C LEU A 121 2.74 -0.57 -1.48
N GLU A 122 4.04 -0.54 -1.70
CA GLU A 122 4.74 -1.34 -2.69
C GLU A 122 5.73 -2.25 -1.97
N LEU A 123 5.68 -3.54 -2.26
CA LEU A 123 6.53 -4.57 -1.67
C LEU A 123 7.34 -5.26 -2.74
N TYR A 124 8.65 -5.28 -2.55
CA TYR A 124 9.62 -5.86 -3.46
C TYR A 124 10.46 -6.92 -2.75
N ALA A 125 10.94 -7.91 -3.50
CA ALA A 125 11.82 -8.92 -2.99
C ALA A 125 13.08 -8.31 -2.37
N ASP A 126 13.69 -7.36 -3.08
CA ASP A 126 14.92 -6.66 -2.67
C ASP A 126 15.07 -5.30 -3.39
N ASP A 127 16.21 -4.65 -3.19
CA ASP A 127 16.54 -3.38 -3.83
C ASP A 127 16.73 -3.51 -5.35
N THR A 128 17.21 -4.65 -5.81
CA THR A 128 17.39 -4.92 -7.25
C THR A 128 16.04 -4.99 -7.96
N ALA A 129 15.08 -5.70 -7.36
CA ALA A 129 13.71 -5.77 -7.86
C ALA A 129 13.03 -4.40 -7.91
N TYR A 130 13.21 -3.59 -6.85
CA TYR A 130 12.72 -2.21 -6.84
C TYR A 130 13.31 -1.38 -7.99
N ARG A 131 14.63 -1.44 -8.20
CA ARG A 131 15.29 -0.71 -9.30
C ARG A 131 14.81 -1.18 -10.67
N ALA A 132 14.72 -2.49 -10.87
CA ALA A 132 14.20 -3.05 -12.10
C ALA A 132 12.76 -2.57 -12.40
N HIS A 133 11.91 -2.46 -11.36
CA HIS A 133 10.55 -1.95 -11.50
C HIS A 133 10.53 -0.48 -11.92
N ILE A 134 11.27 0.42 -11.23
CA ILE A 134 11.25 1.85 -11.57
C ILE A 134 11.86 2.15 -12.95
N ASP A 135 12.79 1.31 -13.42
CA ASP A 135 13.38 1.40 -14.76
C ASP A 135 12.52 0.65 -15.80
N GLY A 136 11.57 -0.16 -15.35
CA GLY A 136 10.73 -1.01 -16.17
C GLY A 136 9.65 -0.26 -16.94
N GLN A 137 9.19 -0.90 -18.03
CA GLN A 137 8.23 -0.29 -18.96
C GLN A 137 6.94 0.16 -18.27
N TYR A 138 6.36 -0.65 -17.39
CA TYR A 138 5.06 -0.37 -16.77
C TYR A 138 5.10 0.87 -15.88
N PHE A 139 6.15 0.96 -15.03
CA PHE A 139 6.34 2.14 -14.19
C PHE A 139 6.66 3.40 -15.02
N GLN A 140 7.48 3.28 -16.06
CA GLN A 140 7.82 4.42 -16.92
C GLN A 140 6.60 4.96 -17.70
N GLU A 141 5.74 4.06 -18.22
CA GLU A 141 4.47 4.44 -18.84
C GLU A 141 3.55 5.14 -17.82
N TYR A 142 3.39 4.57 -16.63
CA TYR A 142 2.63 5.18 -15.54
C TYR A 142 3.18 6.56 -15.18
N ASN A 143 4.46 6.65 -14.84
CA ASN A 143 5.09 7.89 -14.40
C ASN A 143 4.92 9.02 -15.43
N LYS A 144 5.06 8.69 -16.72
CA LYS A 144 4.83 9.66 -17.82
C LYS A 144 3.36 10.11 -17.88
N ALA A 145 2.43 9.17 -17.73
CA ALA A 145 1.00 9.46 -17.86
C ALA A 145 0.45 10.32 -16.72
N VAL A 146 1.01 10.19 -15.50
CA VAL A 146 0.45 10.86 -14.31
C VAL A 146 1.10 12.20 -13.97
N GLN A 147 2.09 12.67 -14.73
CA GLN A 147 2.84 13.90 -14.45
C GLN A 147 1.98 15.14 -14.20
N THR A 148 0.84 15.26 -14.91
CA THR A 148 -0.09 16.37 -14.74
C THR A 148 -1.26 16.06 -13.82
N MET A 149 -1.37 14.81 -13.36
CA MET A 149 -2.49 14.35 -12.52
C MET A 149 -2.15 14.43 -11.02
N VAL A 150 -0.88 14.26 -10.67
CA VAL A 150 -0.41 14.30 -9.28
C VAL A 150 -0.07 15.73 -8.91
N THR A 151 -0.78 16.28 -7.94
CA THR A 151 -0.60 17.66 -7.46
C THR A 151 0.32 17.76 -6.25
N ASP A 152 0.42 16.68 -5.47
CA ASP A 152 1.34 16.57 -4.33
C ASP A 152 1.73 15.12 -4.10
N LYS A 153 2.96 14.89 -3.60
CA LYS A 153 3.44 13.56 -3.27
C LYS A 153 4.43 13.56 -2.10
N VAL A 154 4.31 12.56 -1.26
CA VAL A 154 5.30 12.22 -0.22
C VAL A 154 5.71 10.78 -0.42
N LEU A 155 7.01 10.53 -0.53
CA LEU A 155 7.57 9.17 -0.64
C LEU A 155 8.24 8.80 0.68
N ILE A 156 7.95 7.60 1.17
CA ILE A 156 8.45 7.10 2.46
C ILE A 156 9.15 5.77 2.22
N VAL A 157 10.39 5.71 2.62
CA VAL A 157 11.18 4.46 2.64
C VAL A 157 10.81 3.69 3.88
N ASN A 158 10.46 2.42 3.73
CA ASN A 158 10.14 1.55 4.84
C ASN A 158 10.98 0.28 4.80
N LYS A 159 11.31 -0.23 5.99
CA LYS A 159 11.87 -1.56 6.19
C LYS A 159 10.75 -2.48 6.67
N PRO A 160 10.37 -3.50 5.89
CA PRO A 160 9.34 -4.46 6.29
C PRO A 160 9.77 -5.20 7.56
N GLN A 161 8.82 -5.37 8.49
CA GLN A 161 9.01 -6.17 9.72
C GLN A 161 7.97 -7.29 9.81
N ALA A 162 6.76 -7.05 9.31
CA ALA A 162 5.70 -8.03 9.26
C ALA A 162 4.89 -7.85 7.96
N VAL A 163 4.81 -8.92 7.17
CA VAL A 163 4.07 -8.92 5.91
C VAL A 163 3.25 -10.20 5.83
N THR A 164 1.95 -10.06 5.57
CA THR A 164 1.07 -11.19 5.23
C THR A 164 0.22 -10.78 4.04
N LEU A 165 0.29 -11.57 2.97
CA LEU A 165 -0.46 -11.38 1.74
C LEU A 165 -1.32 -12.60 1.46
N SER A 166 -2.58 -12.41 1.11
CA SER A 166 -3.50 -13.53 0.82
C SER A 166 -3.37 -14.06 -0.60
N GLY A 167 -2.69 -13.35 -1.50
CA GLY A 167 -2.66 -13.62 -2.94
C GLY A 167 -3.98 -13.36 -3.65
N LYS A 168 -4.97 -12.80 -2.96
CA LYS A 168 -6.24 -12.37 -3.57
C LYS A 168 -6.11 -10.95 -4.07
N ASN A 169 -6.49 -10.77 -5.32
CA ASN A 169 -6.47 -9.45 -5.96
C ASN A 169 -7.85 -8.80 -5.88
N LEU A 170 -7.87 -7.51 -5.67
CA LEU A 170 -9.04 -6.65 -5.72
C LEU A 170 -8.85 -5.65 -6.87
N LYS A 171 -9.89 -5.51 -7.70
CA LYS A 171 -9.90 -4.57 -8.84
C LYS A 171 -10.94 -3.48 -8.63
#